data_5367ce1bf5cdc7ae72574959e91d33bd
#
_entry.id   5367ce1bf5cdc7ae72574959e91d33bd
#
_cell.length_a   1.000
_cell.length_b   1.000
_cell.length_c   1.000
_cell.angle_alpha   90.00
_cell.angle_beta   90.00
_cell.angle_gamma   90.00
#
_symmetry.space_group_name_H-M   'P 1'
#
loop_
_entity.id
_entity.type
_entity.pdbx_description
1 polymer ?
#
loop_
_entity_poly.entity_id
_entity_poly.type
_entity_poly.pdbx_seq_one_letter_code
_entity_poly.pdbx_strand_id
1 'polypeptide(L)'
;MRNRVWGSLSNFVFKVYVIDAMVMRYQKYDKRINICLAIVSSSSIAAWTVWQIVPQLWAGMIAITQVIQAVKPYFPYSRYIRALNEKSKLLHDINRRFERLFFNIDHKTLTTEEIADHYFNLKAEAEKVCFFGDDMNCIPQKSDIEYANQETAAYLRSNYNV
;
A
#
# COMPACT_ATOMS: atom_id res chain seq x y z
N MET A 1 26.20 -11.73 13.26
CA MET A 1 25.22 -10.62 13.22
C MET A 1 24.88 -10.17 11.78
N ARG A 2 25.84 -9.95 10.90
CA ARG A 2 25.63 -9.46 9.52
C ARG A 2 24.53 -10.21 8.76
N ASN A 3 24.57 -11.53 8.69
CA ASN A 3 23.57 -12.34 7.96
C ASN A 3 22.16 -12.25 8.57
N ARG A 4 22.08 -12.06 9.89
CA ARG A 4 20.78 -11.89 10.58
C ARG A 4 20.16 -10.53 10.26
N VAL A 5 20.96 -9.46 10.25
CA VAL A 5 20.53 -8.12 9.88
C VAL A 5 20.12 -8.10 8.40
N TRP A 6 20.91 -8.73 7.51
CA TRP A 6 20.60 -8.86 6.09
C TRP A 6 19.26 -9.57 5.85
N GLY A 7 19.03 -10.73 6.47
CA GLY A 7 17.77 -11.44 6.33
C GLY A 7 16.56 -10.64 6.82
N SER A 8 16.74 -9.89 7.91
CA SER A 8 15.68 -8.99 8.42
C SER A 8 15.44 -7.80 7.50
N LEU A 9 16.49 -7.17 6.96
CA LEU A 9 16.40 -6.09 5.98
C LEU A 9 15.65 -6.54 4.74
N SER A 10 16.06 -7.66 4.13
CA SER A 10 15.40 -8.19 2.93
C SER A 10 13.91 -8.49 3.15
N ASN A 11 13.58 -9.15 4.27
CA ASN A 11 12.18 -9.42 4.62
C ASN A 11 11.39 -8.14 4.90
N PHE A 12 12.05 -7.13 5.47
CA PHE A 12 11.40 -5.87 5.78
C PHE A 12 11.13 -5.04 4.52
N VAL A 13 12.07 -4.99 3.59
CA VAL A 13 11.89 -4.38 2.26
C VAL A 13 10.70 -4.99 1.54
N PHE A 14 10.57 -6.32 1.57
CA PHE A 14 9.41 -7.01 1.00
C PHE A 14 8.08 -6.53 1.64
N LYS A 15 8.02 -6.41 2.97
CA LYS A 15 6.82 -5.94 3.68
C LYS A 15 6.45 -4.49 3.30
N VAL A 16 7.45 -3.63 3.12
CA VAL A 16 7.25 -2.26 2.65
C VAL A 16 6.55 -2.27 1.29
N TYR A 17 7.09 -3.02 0.32
CA TYR A 17 6.49 -3.10 -1.01
C TYR A 17 5.12 -3.76 -1.04
N VAL A 18 4.83 -4.71 -0.15
CA VAL A 18 3.47 -5.27 0.00
C VAL A 18 2.49 -4.17 0.39
N ILE A 19 2.83 -3.35 1.37
CA ILE A 19 1.95 -2.26 1.82
C ILE A 19 1.78 -1.21 0.74
N ASP A 20 2.85 -0.84 0.04
CA ASP A 20 2.79 0.11 -1.07
C ASP A 20 1.90 -0.42 -2.22
N ALA A 21 1.99 -1.71 -2.55
CA ALA A 21 1.11 -2.35 -3.53
C ALA A 21 -0.36 -2.28 -3.11
N MET A 22 -0.65 -2.55 -1.83
CA MET A 22 -2.00 -2.42 -1.28
C MET A 22 -2.52 -0.99 -1.37
N VAL A 23 -1.71 0.01 -1.02
CA VAL A 23 -2.06 1.43 -1.16
C VAL A 23 -2.43 1.74 -2.61
N MET A 24 -1.57 1.37 -3.57
CA MET A 24 -1.82 1.59 -4.99
C MET A 24 -3.10 0.92 -5.48
N ARG A 25 -3.40 -0.29 -5.00
CA ARG A 25 -4.63 -1.01 -5.33
C ARG A 25 -5.87 -0.27 -4.84
N TYR A 26 -5.90 0.14 -3.57
CA TYR A 26 -7.03 0.87 -3.01
C TYR A 26 -7.21 2.25 -3.66
N GLN A 27 -6.13 2.95 -3.99
CA GLN A 27 -6.17 4.20 -4.74
C GLN A 27 -6.76 4.02 -6.14
N LYS A 28 -6.40 2.92 -6.84
CA LYS A 28 -6.98 2.58 -8.14
C LYS A 28 -8.49 2.33 -8.04
N TYR A 29 -8.95 1.64 -7.00
CA TYR A 29 -10.38 1.40 -6.79
C TYR A 29 -11.13 2.71 -6.50
N ASP A 30 -10.63 3.52 -5.58
CA ASP A 30 -11.23 4.81 -5.26
C ASP A 30 -11.29 5.73 -6.48
N LYS A 31 -10.21 5.81 -7.25
CA LYS A 31 -10.16 6.58 -8.50
C LYS A 31 -11.17 6.08 -9.53
N ARG A 32 -11.31 4.77 -9.73
CA ARG A 32 -12.28 4.20 -10.68
C ARG A 32 -13.71 4.54 -10.28
N ILE A 33 -14.06 4.39 -9.01
CA ILE A 33 -15.37 4.75 -8.49
C ILE A 33 -15.66 6.24 -8.70
N ASN A 34 -14.71 7.11 -8.38
CA ASN A 34 -14.86 8.55 -8.54
C ASN A 34 -15.00 8.96 -10.02
N ILE A 35 -14.26 8.31 -10.94
CA ILE A 35 -14.40 8.53 -12.39
C ILE A 35 -15.80 8.10 -12.86
N CYS A 36 -16.27 6.92 -12.48
CA CYS A 36 -17.63 6.46 -12.84
C CYS A 36 -18.69 7.45 -12.36
N LEU A 37 -18.59 7.90 -11.11
CA LEU A 37 -19.50 8.90 -10.56
C LEU A 37 -19.45 10.24 -11.31
N ALA A 38 -18.24 10.70 -11.68
CA ALA A 38 -18.07 11.94 -12.44
C ALA A 38 -18.70 11.86 -13.85
N ILE A 39 -18.51 10.73 -14.55
CA ILE A 39 -19.09 10.50 -15.88
C ILE A 39 -20.62 10.56 -15.79
N VAL A 40 -21.21 9.87 -14.82
CA VAL A 40 -22.67 9.81 -14.71
C VAL A 40 -23.25 11.16 -14.30
N SER A 41 -22.58 11.92 -13.40
CA SER A 41 -23.06 13.26 -13.02
C SER A 41 -22.90 14.30 -14.12
N SER A 42 -21.92 14.17 -15.02
CA SER A 42 -21.74 15.10 -16.15
C SER A 42 -22.61 14.77 -17.36
N SER A 43 -23.04 13.52 -17.49
CA SER A 43 -23.87 13.06 -18.62
C SER A 43 -25.30 13.61 -18.59
N SER A 44 -25.76 14.12 -17.46
CA SER A 44 -27.14 14.60 -17.30
C SER A 44 -27.50 15.78 -18.22
N ILE A 45 -26.54 16.56 -18.68
CA ILE A 45 -26.77 17.72 -19.54
C ILE A 45 -26.77 17.33 -21.04
N ALA A 46 -25.88 16.42 -21.44
CA ALA A 46 -25.78 15.95 -22.83
C ALA A 46 -26.79 14.83 -23.17
N ALA A 47 -27.35 14.21 -22.14
CA ALA A 47 -28.22 13.04 -22.27
C ALA A 47 -29.64 13.34 -22.79
N TRP A 48 -30.07 14.62 -22.83
CA TRP A 48 -31.44 14.97 -23.19
C TRP A 48 -31.84 14.46 -24.58
N THR A 49 -30.99 14.55 -25.56
CA THR A 49 -31.23 14.07 -26.93
C THR A 49 -31.12 12.54 -27.05
N VAL A 50 -30.28 11.88 -26.27
CA VAL A 50 -30.08 10.41 -26.29
C VAL A 50 -31.13 9.72 -25.41
N TRP A 51 -31.71 10.41 -24.45
CA TRP A 51 -32.76 9.90 -23.54
C TRP A 51 -33.98 9.35 -24.28
N GLN A 52 -34.34 10.01 -25.40
CA GLN A 52 -35.49 9.61 -26.20
C GLN A 52 -35.31 8.29 -26.97
N ILE A 53 -34.03 7.87 -27.17
CA ILE A 53 -33.76 6.71 -28.01
C ILE A 53 -33.74 5.41 -27.19
N VAL A 54 -33.23 5.41 -25.95
CA VAL A 54 -33.16 4.21 -25.10
C VAL A 54 -33.34 4.55 -23.61
N PRO A 55 -34.61 4.85 -23.19
CA PRO A 55 -34.88 5.30 -21.81
C PRO A 55 -34.56 4.25 -20.75
N GLN A 56 -34.68 2.96 -21.07
CA GLN A 56 -34.38 1.87 -20.12
C GLN A 56 -32.91 1.75 -19.76
N LEU A 57 -31.99 2.02 -20.69
CA LEU A 57 -30.57 2.06 -20.41
C LEU A 57 -30.21 3.16 -19.42
N TRP A 58 -30.80 4.32 -19.56
CA TRP A 58 -30.60 5.45 -18.65
C TRP A 58 -31.18 5.20 -17.26
N ALA A 59 -32.36 4.62 -17.19
CA ALA A 59 -32.95 4.23 -15.91
C ALA A 59 -32.06 3.25 -15.16
N GLY A 60 -31.47 2.28 -15.86
CA GLY A 60 -30.50 1.34 -15.30
C GLY A 60 -29.21 2.03 -14.82
N MET A 61 -28.64 2.94 -15.60
CA MET A 61 -27.45 3.70 -15.19
C MET A 61 -27.71 4.56 -13.96
N ILE A 62 -28.86 5.27 -13.92
CA ILE A 62 -29.24 6.07 -12.76
C ILE A 62 -29.39 5.17 -11.53
N ALA A 63 -30.08 4.05 -11.65
CA ALA A 63 -30.25 3.10 -10.54
C ALA A 63 -28.90 2.60 -10.00
N ILE A 64 -27.98 2.18 -10.87
CA ILE A 64 -26.63 1.75 -10.49
C ILE A 64 -25.87 2.89 -9.77
N THR A 65 -25.99 4.11 -10.27
CA THR A 65 -25.32 5.26 -9.66
C THR A 65 -25.86 5.58 -8.27
N GLN A 66 -27.17 5.50 -8.09
CA GLN A 66 -27.80 5.68 -6.77
C GLN A 66 -27.33 4.61 -5.78
N VAL A 67 -27.24 3.36 -6.23
CA VAL A 67 -26.68 2.27 -5.40
C VAL A 67 -25.22 2.55 -5.04
N ILE A 68 -24.38 2.94 -6.01
CA ILE A 68 -22.96 3.25 -5.74
C ILE A 68 -22.84 4.42 -4.76
N GLN A 69 -23.63 5.49 -4.91
CA GLN A 69 -23.63 6.63 -3.99
C GLN A 69 -24.09 6.24 -2.58
N ALA A 70 -25.13 5.41 -2.47
CA ALA A 70 -25.63 4.93 -1.20
C ALA A 70 -24.63 4.03 -0.46
N VAL A 71 -23.88 3.22 -1.21
CA VAL A 71 -22.91 2.24 -0.66
C VAL A 71 -21.53 2.85 -0.44
N LYS A 72 -21.17 3.91 -1.18
CA LYS A 72 -19.85 4.57 -1.08
C LYS A 72 -19.43 4.94 0.36
N PRO A 73 -20.29 5.48 1.24
CA PRO A 73 -19.95 5.77 2.63
C PRO A 73 -19.57 4.52 3.46
N TYR A 74 -20.09 3.36 3.06
CA TYR A 74 -19.81 2.08 3.74
C TYR A 74 -18.52 1.43 3.27
N PHE A 75 -17.93 1.88 2.13
CA PHE A 75 -16.63 1.44 1.70
C PHE A 75 -15.53 2.34 2.29
N PRO A 76 -14.79 1.89 3.30
CA PRO A 76 -13.82 2.73 4.01
C PRO A 76 -12.51 2.90 3.24
N TYR A 77 -12.54 2.95 1.87
CA TYR A 77 -11.32 3.03 1.06
C TYR A 77 -10.46 4.24 1.43
N SER A 78 -11.05 5.42 1.62
CA SER A 78 -10.29 6.61 1.99
C SER A 78 -9.64 6.48 3.38
N ARG A 79 -10.31 5.80 4.33
CA ARG A 79 -9.77 5.49 5.66
C ARG A 79 -8.62 4.49 5.54
N TYR A 80 -8.80 3.42 4.74
CA TYR A 80 -7.75 2.43 4.51
C TYR A 80 -6.54 3.04 3.81
N ILE A 81 -6.74 3.85 2.77
CA ILE A 81 -5.67 4.54 2.06
C ILE A 81 -4.88 5.43 3.03
N ARG A 82 -5.55 6.20 3.89
CA ARG A 82 -4.88 7.07 4.87
C ARG A 82 -4.05 6.24 5.85
N ALA A 83 -4.64 5.24 6.48
CA ALA A 83 -3.97 4.40 7.45
C ALA A 83 -2.80 3.60 6.85
N LEU A 84 -2.96 3.06 5.64
CA LEU A 84 -1.90 2.36 4.93
C LEU A 84 -0.77 3.32 4.51
N ASN A 85 -1.08 4.54 4.07
CA ASN A 85 -0.06 5.55 3.75
C ASN A 85 0.74 5.98 4.97
N GLU A 86 0.10 6.14 6.13
CA GLU A 86 0.81 6.44 7.39
C GLU A 86 1.75 5.30 7.77
N LYS A 87 1.27 4.05 7.68
CA LYS A 87 2.10 2.87 7.92
C LYS A 87 3.25 2.75 6.92
N SER A 88 2.99 2.95 5.62
CA SER A 88 4.02 2.94 4.58
C SER A 88 5.14 3.93 4.91
N LYS A 89 4.81 5.17 5.29
CA LYS A 89 5.82 6.17 5.68
C LYS A 89 6.67 5.72 6.86
N LEU A 90 6.06 5.16 7.90
CA LEU A 90 6.78 4.64 9.06
C LEU A 90 7.69 3.47 8.69
N LEU A 91 7.19 2.57 7.84
CA LEU A 91 7.97 1.42 7.38
C LEU A 91 9.15 1.85 6.52
N HIS A 92 8.98 2.83 5.63
CA HIS A 92 10.09 3.40 4.86
C HIS A 92 11.15 4.05 5.76
N ASP A 93 10.74 4.70 6.86
CA ASP A 93 11.70 5.26 7.82
C ASP A 93 12.50 4.17 8.54
N ILE A 94 11.81 3.15 9.03
CA ILE A 94 12.46 2.00 9.66
C ILE A 94 13.39 1.28 8.66
N ASN A 95 12.98 1.14 7.39
CA ASN A 95 13.81 0.55 6.34
C ASN A 95 15.13 1.31 6.18
N ARG A 96 15.08 2.66 6.06
CA ARG A 96 16.28 3.49 5.97
C ARG A 96 17.22 3.32 7.17
N ARG A 97 16.65 3.10 8.35
CA ARG A 97 17.45 2.85 9.57
C ARG A 97 18.08 1.46 9.56
N PHE A 98 17.41 0.44 9.03
CA PHE A 98 17.99 -0.88 8.78
C PHE A 98 19.13 -0.82 7.76
N GLU A 99 18.97 -0.08 6.67
CA GLU A 99 20.02 0.14 5.67
C GLU A 99 21.25 0.81 6.27
N ARG A 100 21.03 1.87 7.09
CA ARG A 100 22.12 2.53 7.80
C ARG A 100 22.83 1.57 8.76
N LEU A 101 22.09 0.75 9.49
CA LEU A 101 22.68 -0.25 10.37
C LEU A 101 23.51 -1.26 9.58
N PHE A 102 23.01 -1.75 8.44
CA PHE A 102 23.72 -2.68 7.58
C PHE A 102 25.00 -2.05 7.01
N PHE A 103 24.93 -0.80 6.55
CA PHE A 103 26.09 -0.04 6.10
C PHE A 103 27.16 0.10 7.20
N ASN A 104 26.76 0.43 8.43
CA ASN A 104 27.67 0.54 9.56
C ASN A 104 28.36 -0.79 9.91
N ILE A 105 27.65 -1.91 9.73
CA ILE A 105 28.23 -3.26 9.92
C ILE A 105 29.30 -3.54 8.88
N ASP A 106 29.04 -3.23 7.63
CA ASP A 106 30.01 -3.47 6.54
C ASP A 106 31.27 -2.60 6.67
N HIS A 107 31.12 -1.38 7.20
CA HIS A 107 32.23 -0.46 7.47
C HIS A 107 32.86 -0.64 8.85
N LYS A 108 32.39 -1.60 9.66
CA LYS A 108 32.90 -1.89 11.01
C LYS A 108 32.95 -0.66 11.93
N THR A 109 31.98 0.21 11.82
CA THR A 109 31.91 1.46 12.59
C THR A 109 31.28 1.27 13.98
N LEU A 110 30.65 0.12 14.24
CA LEU A 110 29.95 -0.20 15.48
C LEU A 110 30.52 -1.46 16.12
N THR A 111 30.46 -1.52 17.43
CA THR A 111 30.76 -2.72 18.21
C THR A 111 29.66 -3.77 18.07
N THR A 112 29.95 -5.02 18.41
CA THR A 112 28.97 -6.12 18.34
C THR A 112 27.76 -5.89 19.26
N GLU A 113 27.98 -5.27 20.42
CA GLU A 113 26.94 -4.92 21.37
C GLU A 113 26.03 -3.83 20.82
N GLU A 114 26.58 -2.73 20.32
CA GLU A 114 25.80 -1.65 19.70
C GLU A 114 24.97 -2.14 18.50
N ILE A 115 25.54 -3.02 17.67
CA ILE A 115 24.82 -3.65 16.56
C ILE A 115 23.63 -4.46 17.08
N ALA A 116 23.80 -5.22 18.17
CA ALA A 116 22.73 -6.01 18.73
C ALA A 116 21.59 -5.12 19.27
N ASP A 117 21.93 -4.09 20.03
CA ASP A 117 20.96 -3.14 20.60
C ASP A 117 20.18 -2.40 19.52
N HIS A 118 20.87 -1.87 18.51
CA HIS A 118 20.20 -1.21 17.38
C HIS A 118 19.28 -2.17 16.61
N TYR A 119 19.73 -3.39 16.37
CA TYR A 119 18.95 -4.40 15.66
C TYR A 119 17.68 -4.78 16.42
N PHE A 120 17.77 -5.08 17.71
CA PHE A 120 16.60 -5.48 18.48
C PHE A 120 15.60 -4.33 18.68
N ASN A 121 16.10 -3.12 18.87
CA ASN A 121 15.24 -1.93 18.95
C ASN A 121 14.48 -1.68 17.64
N LEU A 122 15.16 -1.73 16.50
CA LEU A 122 14.53 -1.59 15.18
C LEU A 122 13.51 -2.71 14.91
N LYS A 123 13.84 -3.94 15.31
CA LYS A 123 12.92 -5.07 15.14
C LYS A 123 11.66 -4.90 15.97
N ALA A 124 11.77 -4.49 17.23
CA ALA A 124 10.62 -4.25 18.10
C ALA A 124 9.73 -3.10 17.58
N GLU A 125 10.33 -2.03 17.04
CA GLU A 125 9.61 -0.93 16.42
C GLU A 125 8.89 -1.39 15.15
N ALA A 126 9.56 -2.17 14.30
CA ALA A 126 8.99 -2.74 13.08
C ALA A 126 7.79 -3.66 13.37
N GLU A 127 7.88 -4.49 14.39
CA GLU A 127 6.76 -5.37 14.80
C GLU A 127 5.52 -4.57 15.21
N LYS A 128 5.69 -3.46 15.95
CA LYS A 128 4.59 -2.56 16.33
C LYS A 128 3.92 -1.92 15.13
N VAL A 129 4.69 -1.48 14.13
CA VAL A 129 4.16 -0.84 12.93
C VAL A 129 3.49 -1.85 11.99
N CYS A 130 4.05 -3.07 11.89
CA CYS A 130 3.48 -4.14 11.05
C CYS A 130 2.17 -4.71 11.58
N PHE A 131 1.84 -4.46 12.86
CA PHE A 131 0.59 -4.95 13.43
C PHE A 131 -0.61 -4.18 12.84
N PHE A 132 -1.51 -4.90 12.17
CA PHE A 132 -2.80 -4.38 11.75
C PHE A 132 -3.77 -4.65 12.90
N GLY A 133 -4.33 -3.57 13.48
CA GLY A 133 -5.41 -3.72 14.47
C GLY A 133 -6.64 -4.41 13.83
N ASP A 134 -7.48 -5.02 14.66
CA ASP A 134 -8.66 -5.78 14.23
C ASP A 134 -9.65 -4.98 13.35
N ASP A 135 -9.59 -3.65 13.41
CA ASP A 135 -10.43 -2.73 12.63
C ASP A 135 -10.06 -2.66 11.14
N MET A 136 -8.91 -3.18 10.73
CA MET A 136 -8.45 -3.12 9.33
C MET A 136 -8.30 -4.52 8.74
N ASN A 137 -9.35 -4.98 8.10
CA ASN A 137 -9.38 -6.25 7.37
C ASN A 137 -8.68 -6.10 6.00
N CYS A 138 -7.43 -5.59 6.01
CA CYS A 138 -6.63 -5.37 4.82
C CYS A 138 -5.76 -6.59 4.55
N ILE A 139 -6.26 -7.51 3.71
CA ILE A 139 -5.53 -8.70 3.33
C ILE A 139 -4.79 -8.44 2.01
N PRO A 140 -3.45 -8.69 1.94
CA PRO A 140 -2.72 -8.64 0.69
C PRO A 140 -3.28 -9.64 -0.33
N GLN A 141 -3.46 -9.21 -1.57
CA GLN A 141 -3.83 -10.08 -2.67
C GLN A 141 -2.58 -10.69 -3.32
N LYS A 142 -2.77 -11.74 -4.11
CA LYS A 142 -1.68 -12.40 -4.85
C LYS A 142 -0.90 -11.41 -5.72
N SER A 143 -1.59 -10.49 -6.37
CA SER A 143 -0.98 -9.41 -7.18
C SER A 143 -0.09 -8.47 -6.38
N ASP A 144 -0.46 -8.17 -5.12
CA ASP A 144 0.34 -7.31 -4.25
C ASP A 144 1.65 -8.01 -3.85
N ILE A 145 1.57 -9.32 -3.58
CA ILE A 145 2.71 -10.16 -3.23
C ILE A 145 3.66 -10.34 -4.43
N GLU A 146 3.12 -10.57 -5.63
CA GLU A 146 3.91 -10.70 -6.86
C GLU A 146 4.66 -9.39 -7.17
N TYR A 147 3.98 -8.26 -7.09
CA TYR A 147 4.59 -6.95 -7.23
C TYR A 147 5.71 -6.74 -6.21
N ALA A 148 5.44 -7.00 -4.93
CA ALA A 148 6.42 -6.84 -3.86
C ALA A 148 7.65 -7.73 -4.05
N ASN A 149 7.49 -8.97 -4.54
CA ASN A 149 8.61 -9.84 -4.85
C ASN A 149 9.49 -9.27 -5.96
N GLN A 150 8.88 -8.75 -7.05
CA GLN A 150 9.60 -8.17 -8.17
C GLN A 150 10.38 -6.92 -7.75
N GLU A 151 9.72 -6.00 -7.05
CA GLU A 151 10.35 -4.76 -6.58
C GLU A 151 11.45 -5.02 -5.54
N THR A 152 11.22 -5.96 -4.62
CA THR A 152 12.24 -6.35 -3.64
C THR A 152 13.47 -6.92 -4.35
N ALA A 153 13.28 -7.81 -5.31
CA ALA A 153 14.39 -8.38 -6.06
C ALA A 153 15.15 -7.31 -6.86
N ALA A 154 14.44 -6.38 -7.51
CA ALA A 154 15.04 -5.27 -8.24
C ALA A 154 15.83 -4.36 -7.29
N TYR A 155 15.24 -4.00 -6.15
CA TYR A 155 15.88 -3.17 -5.15
C TYR A 155 17.17 -3.79 -4.59
N LEU A 156 17.13 -5.07 -4.21
CA LEU A 156 18.30 -5.76 -3.64
C LEU A 156 19.41 -5.89 -4.68
N ARG A 157 19.09 -6.17 -5.94
CA ARG A 157 20.07 -6.21 -7.03
C ARG A 157 20.73 -4.86 -7.26
N SER A 158 19.96 -3.78 -7.29
CA SER A 158 20.51 -2.45 -7.58
C SER A 158 21.38 -1.89 -6.46
N ASN A 159 21.06 -2.21 -5.20
CA ASN A 159 21.73 -1.60 -4.06
C ASN A 159 22.82 -2.49 -3.42
N TYR A 160 22.77 -3.81 -3.62
CA TYR A 160 23.62 -4.75 -2.89
C TYR A 160 24.33 -5.79 -3.77
N ASN A 161 24.23 -5.71 -5.10
CA ASN A 161 24.85 -6.63 -6.06
C ASN A 161 24.55 -8.12 -5.80
N VAL A 162 23.29 -8.45 -5.45
CA VAL A 162 22.84 -9.82 -5.14
C VAL A 162 22.06 -10.41 -6.32
#